data_8f690dfc881c2a6e77c0e2b23b8ed7f5
#
_entry.id   8f690dfc881c2a6e77c0e2b23b8ed7f5
#
_cell.length_a   1.000
_cell.length_b   1.000
_cell.length_c   1.000
_cell.angle_alpha   90.00
_cell.angle_beta   90.00
_cell.angle_gamma   90.00
#
_symmetry.space_group_name_H-M   'P 1'
#
loop_
_entity.id
_entity.type
_entity.pdbx_description
1 polymer ?
#
loop_
_entity_poly.entity_id
_entity_poly.type
_entity_poly.pdbx_seq_one_letter_code
_entity_poly.pdbx_strand_id
1 'polypeptide(L)'
;MKRLLFTLATCCVMCACEQKTEMNPFFTEFQTEYGAPDFTKIRLEHYEPAFLKGIEEQNAEIKAIVDNPEEPTFENTIVALDKSG
;
A
#
# COMPACT_ATOMS: atom_id res chain seq x y z
N MET A 1 16.10 27.40 -53.98
CA MET A 1 16.09 26.31 -53.34
C MET A 1 15.49 26.31 -52.05
N LYS A 2 14.54 25.66 -51.92
CA LYS A 2 13.87 25.67 -50.77
C LYS A 2 14.03 24.48 -50.06
N ARG A 3 14.31 24.61 -48.90
CA ARG A 3 14.33 23.55 -48.08
C ARG A 3 13.06 23.43 -47.47
N LEU A 4 12.38 22.51 -47.76
CA LEU A 4 11.25 22.14 -47.00
C LEU A 4 11.70 21.39 -45.85
N LEU A 5 11.80 22.07 -44.81
CA LEU A 5 11.88 21.45 -43.56
C LEU A 5 10.55 20.86 -43.20
N PHE A 6 10.39 19.68 -43.60
CA PHE A 6 9.44 18.90 -42.92
C PHE A 6 9.94 18.62 -41.56
N THR A 7 9.66 19.52 -40.71
CA THR A 7 9.50 19.09 -39.36
C THR A 7 8.31 18.17 -39.31
N LEU A 8 8.60 16.95 -39.55
CA LEU A 8 7.71 15.92 -39.17
C LEU A 8 7.64 16.02 -37.68
N ALA A 9 6.71 16.80 -37.23
CA ALA A 9 6.27 16.68 -35.85
C ALA A 9 5.68 15.32 -35.74
N THR A 10 6.53 14.37 -35.46
CA THR A 10 6.12 13.10 -34.96
C THR A 10 5.52 13.40 -33.61
N CYS A 11 4.26 13.72 -33.63
CA CYS A 11 3.46 13.58 -32.43
C CYS A 11 3.55 12.14 -32.03
N CYS A 12 4.57 11.84 -31.26
CA CYS A 12 4.48 10.68 -30.38
C CYS A 12 3.33 10.97 -29.44
N VAL A 13 2.16 10.59 -29.89
CA VAL A 13 1.08 10.38 -28.97
C VAL A 13 1.55 9.26 -28.10
N MET A 14 2.26 9.64 -27.05
CA MET A 14 2.44 8.76 -25.94
C MET A 14 1.04 8.53 -25.39
N CYS A 15 0.40 7.50 -25.88
CA CYS A 15 -0.69 6.92 -25.13
C CYS A 15 -0.07 6.46 -23.83
N ALA A 16 -0.02 7.35 -22.88
CA ALA A 16 0.11 6.96 -21.52
C ALA A 16 -1.15 6.16 -21.24
N CYS A 17 -1.05 4.88 -21.38
CA CYS A 17 -1.97 3.99 -20.71
C CYS A 17 -1.78 4.27 -19.23
N GLU A 18 -2.58 5.15 -18.70
CA GLU A 18 -2.80 5.18 -17.28
C GLU A 18 -3.38 3.83 -16.94
N GLN A 19 -2.52 2.92 -16.60
CA GLN A 19 -2.93 1.81 -15.79
C GLN A 19 -3.41 2.47 -14.50
N LYS A 20 -4.71 2.60 -14.38
CA LYS A 20 -5.31 2.77 -13.07
C LYS A 20 -4.86 1.56 -12.30
N THR A 21 -3.81 1.74 -11.53
CA THR A 21 -3.47 0.81 -10.47
C THR A 21 -4.66 0.84 -9.53
N GLU A 22 -5.53 -0.14 -9.69
CA GLU A 22 -6.60 -0.33 -8.74
C GLU A 22 -5.95 -0.49 -7.38
N MET A 23 -6.29 0.40 -6.46
CA MET A 23 -5.78 0.34 -5.11
C MET A 23 -6.24 -0.97 -4.49
N ASN A 24 -5.29 -1.67 -3.85
CA ASN A 24 -5.60 -2.90 -3.15
C ASN A 24 -6.65 -2.62 -2.05
N PRO A 25 -7.81 -3.31 -2.09
CA PRO A 25 -8.88 -3.07 -1.13
C PRO A 25 -8.48 -3.26 0.33
N PHE A 26 -7.46 -4.08 0.61
CA PHE A 26 -6.97 -4.29 1.97
C PHE A 26 -6.21 -3.10 2.55
N PHE A 27 -5.82 -2.12 1.74
CA PHE A 27 -5.08 -0.95 2.20
C PHE A 27 -5.98 0.21 2.63
N THR A 28 -7.29 0.06 2.51
CA THR A 28 -8.28 1.05 2.91
C THR A 28 -9.34 0.39 3.80
N GLU A 29 -10.02 1.21 4.57
CA GLU A 29 -11.16 0.71 5.33
C GLU A 29 -12.28 0.24 4.40
N PHE A 30 -12.91 -0.86 4.78
CA PHE A 30 -14.04 -1.38 4.04
C PHE A 30 -15.28 -0.52 4.33
N GLN A 31 -15.81 0.10 3.29
CA GLN A 31 -17.01 0.94 3.36
C GLN A 31 -18.27 0.09 3.16
N THR A 32 -18.36 -0.99 3.90
CA THR A 32 -19.48 -1.94 3.86
C THR A 32 -20.22 -1.93 5.19
N GLU A 33 -21.35 -2.56 5.21
CA GLU A 33 -22.08 -2.77 6.45
C GLU A 33 -21.22 -3.56 7.42
N TYR A 34 -21.08 -3.06 8.65
CA TYR A 34 -20.22 -3.62 9.71
C TYR A 34 -18.71 -3.63 9.42
N GLY A 35 -18.24 -2.95 8.38
CA GLY A 35 -16.82 -2.98 8.01
C GLY A 35 -16.34 -4.33 7.49
N ALA A 36 -17.26 -5.19 7.04
CA ALA A 36 -16.91 -6.49 6.51
C ALA A 36 -16.17 -6.37 5.16
N PRO A 37 -15.23 -7.28 4.86
CA PRO A 37 -14.55 -7.26 3.57
C PRO A 37 -15.52 -7.39 2.40
N ASP A 38 -15.34 -6.56 1.38
CA ASP A 38 -16.11 -6.66 0.14
C ASP A 38 -15.42 -7.64 -0.82
N PHE A 39 -15.77 -8.90 -0.72
CA PHE A 39 -15.16 -9.95 -1.53
C PHE A 39 -15.46 -9.83 -3.03
N THR A 40 -16.39 -8.97 -3.42
CA THR A 40 -16.64 -8.72 -4.86
C THR A 40 -15.52 -7.90 -5.50
N LYS A 41 -14.76 -7.16 -4.71
CA LYS A 41 -13.66 -6.30 -5.15
C LYS A 41 -12.29 -6.89 -4.87
N ILE A 42 -12.21 -7.94 -4.06
CA ILE A 42 -10.95 -8.58 -3.68
C ILE A 42 -10.62 -9.66 -4.71
N ARG A 43 -9.37 -9.64 -5.20
CA ARG A 43 -8.84 -10.61 -6.15
C ARG A 43 -7.65 -11.34 -5.54
N LEU A 44 -7.26 -12.47 -6.12
CA LEU A 44 -6.12 -13.24 -5.63
C LEU A 44 -4.83 -12.42 -5.56
N GLU A 45 -4.60 -11.56 -6.53
CA GLU A 45 -3.43 -10.70 -6.58
C GLU A 45 -3.36 -9.67 -5.46
N HIS A 46 -4.45 -9.44 -4.74
CA HIS A 46 -4.48 -8.52 -3.61
C HIS A 46 -3.94 -9.11 -2.32
N TYR A 47 -3.97 -10.43 -2.17
CA TYR A 47 -3.62 -11.09 -0.91
C TYR A 47 -2.13 -11.00 -0.58
N GLU A 48 -1.24 -11.31 -1.51
CA GLU A 48 0.20 -11.29 -1.26
C GLU A 48 0.70 -9.91 -0.85
N PRO A 49 0.40 -8.82 -1.58
CA PRO A 49 0.81 -7.48 -1.15
C PRO A 49 0.24 -7.09 0.21
N ALA A 50 -0.99 -7.51 0.52
CA ALA A 50 -1.62 -7.22 1.80
C ALA A 50 -0.91 -7.93 2.95
N PHE A 51 -0.53 -9.20 2.77
CA PHE A 51 0.24 -9.94 3.76
C PHE A 51 1.63 -9.35 3.96
N LEU A 52 2.32 -9.01 2.90
CA LEU A 52 3.65 -8.40 2.98
C LEU A 52 3.61 -7.08 3.73
N LYS A 53 2.62 -6.25 3.44
CA LYS A 53 2.42 -5.00 4.16
C LYS A 53 2.10 -5.23 5.63
N GLY A 54 1.24 -6.18 5.93
CA GLY A 54 0.91 -6.54 7.31
C GLY A 54 2.14 -7.00 8.09
N ILE A 55 3.00 -7.82 7.49
CA ILE A 55 4.25 -8.26 8.10
C ILE A 55 5.19 -7.08 8.34
N GLU A 56 5.31 -6.17 7.38
CA GLU A 56 6.13 -4.97 7.51
C GLU A 56 5.65 -4.08 8.65
N GLU A 57 4.36 -3.83 8.73
CA GLU A 57 3.74 -3.04 9.81
C GLU A 57 3.95 -3.70 11.16
N GLN A 58 3.74 -5.01 11.28
CA GLN A 58 3.97 -5.75 12.51
C GLN A 58 5.43 -5.67 12.95
N ASN A 59 6.37 -5.85 12.04
CA ASN A 59 7.79 -5.74 12.34
C ASN A 59 8.17 -4.34 12.82
N ALA A 60 7.57 -3.31 12.25
CA ALA A 60 7.79 -1.92 12.67
C ALA A 60 7.25 -1.67 14.09
N GLU A 61 6.08 -2.20 14.40
CA GLU A 61 5.48 -2.08 15.73
C GLU A 61 6.31 -2.81 16.79
N ILE A 62 6.78 -4.03 16.51
CA ILE A 62 7.65 -4.78 17.40
C ILE A 62 8.97 -4.04 17.61
N LYS A 63 9.55 -3.52 16.54
CA LYS A 63 10.79 -2.74 16.61
C LYS A 63 10.62 -1.51 17.49
N ALA A 64 9.49 -0.82 17.40
CA ALA A 64 9.20 0.34 18.25
C ALA A 64 9.13 -0.05 19.73
N ILE A 65 8.62 -1.22 20.06
CA ILE A 65 8.59 -1.74 21.44
C ILE A 65 10.02 -2.04 21.93
N VAL A 66 10.82 -2.71 21.10
CA VAL A 66 12.20 -3.11 21.45
C VAL A 66 13.10 -1.89 21.61
N ASP A 67 12.96 -0.90 20.74
CA ASP A 67 13.80 0.30 20.72
C ASP A 67 13.32 1.40 21.68
N ASN A 68 12.25 1.16 22.42
CA ASN A 68 11.75 2.14 23.40
C ASN A 68 12.82 2.41 24.46
N PRO A 69 13.26 3.68 24.62
CA PRO A 69 14.31 4.03 25.58
C PRO A 69 13.85 4.06 27.03
N GLU A 70 12.55 4.00 27.27
CA GLU A 70 12.01 3.97 28.60
C GLU A 70 12.23 2.64 29.32
N GLU A 71 12.25 2.68 30.65
CA GLU A 71 12.31 1.45 31.44
C GLU A 71 11.18 0.50 31.07
N PRO A 72 11.46 -0.80 30.88
CA PRO A 72 10.42 -1.76 30.54
C PRO A 72 9.35 -1.86 31.62
N THR A 73 8.11 -1.71 31.22
CA THR A 73 6.93 -1.89 32.08
C THR A 73 6.00 -2.91 31.45
N PHE A 74 5.06 -3.39 32.23
CA PHE A 74 4.00 -4.26 31.67
C PHE A 74 3.23 -3.56 30.55
N GLU A 75 2.93 -2.27 30.75
CA GLU A 75 2.18 -1.49 29.76
C GLU A 75 2.94 -1.27 28.45
N ASN A 76 4.21 -0.85 28.52
CA ASN A 76 4.97 -0.52 27.32
C ASN A 76 5.59 -1.73 26.63
N THR A 77 5.50 -2.89 27.21
CA THR A 77 6.07 -4.14 26.67
C THR A 77 4.99 -5.16 26.37
N ILE A 78 4.30 -5.65 27.38
CA ILE A 78 3.31 -6.73 27.21
C ILE A 78 2.01 -6.21 26.58
N VAL A 79 1.45 -5.14 27.11
CA VAL A 79 0.22 -4.55 26.57
C VAL A 79 0.47 -4.01 25.17
N ALA A 80 1.62 -3.37 24.95
CA ALA A 80 2.00 -2.85 23.62
C ALA A 80 2.12 -3.98 22.60
N LEU A 81 2.70 -5.13 23.00
CA LEU A 81 2.79 -6.29 22.11
C LEU A 81 1.40 -6.90 21.84
N ASP A 82 0.56 -6.98 22.83
CA ASP A 82 -0.81 -7.52 22.68
C ASP A 82 -1.66 -6.66 21.75
N LYS A 83 -1.44 -5.35 21.74
CA LYS A 83 -2.15 -4.41 20.86
C LYS A 83 -1.56 -4.30 19.47
N SER A 84 -0.37 -4.86 19.24
CA SER A 84 0.26 -4.84 17.93
C SER A 84 -0.40 -5.82 16.97
N GLY A 85 -0.43 -5.46 15.69
CA GLY A 85 -0.97 -6.33 14.63
C GLY A 85 -2.36 -6.01 14.15
#